data_51e33e42cc452fd02e9acc2e3ce19612
#
_entry.id   51e33e42cc452fd02e9acc2e3ce19612
#
_cell.length_a   1.000
_cell.length_b   1.000
_cell.length_c   1.000
_cell.angle_alpha   90.00
_cell.angle_beta   90.00
_cell.angle_gamma   90.00
#
_symmetry.space_group_name_H-M   'P 1'
#
loop_
_entity.id
_entity.type
_entity.pdbx_description
1 polymer ?
#
loop_
_entity_poly.entity_id
_entity_poly.type
_entity_poly.pdbx_seq_one_letter_code
_entity_poly.pdbx_strand_id
1 'polypeptide(L)'
;MSNPLTDFSNILTAAAEKGGASTILVDARKRYPASGIAYAEDLVITADHVVTRDDDSIKVGLPDGKILKATVAGRDPGSDLAVLRLAEKALTPGKTSEDVKVGQLVLAVGRPSDAGIQASWGIVTAIAGPTRTHRGGMLDKYIKTETTPYPGFSGGPLLNTDGEVLGLNTSGLSHQSALTIPVSVAWRVADALAQHGSVKRGYLGVRTQPVEIPEGARNALKRDQKSGLLVLWLEEDGPAQKGGLFVGDTIVAIGGQSASEPDDLFAALTSETVGKSIAVEVLRGGRPETVNVTVGERK
;
A
#
# COMPACT_ATOMS: atom_id res chain seq x y z
N MET A 1 8.68 -26.89 -37.38
CA MET A 1 8.50 -26.89 -35.91
C MET A 1 9.00 -25.53 -35.40
N SER A 2 8.21 -24.82 -34.65
CA SER A 2 8.65 -23.57 -34.02
C SER A 2 9.78 -23.86 -33.02
N ASN A 3 10.65 -22.88 -32.83
CA ASN A 3 11.70 -22.98 -31.82
C ASN A 3 11.10 -22.58 -30.45
N PRO A 4 11.05 -23.47 -29.44
CA PRO A 4 10.46 -23.18 -28.15
C PRO A 4 11.01 -21.91 -27.45
N LEU A 5 12.30 -21.58 -27.67
CA LEU A 5 12.91 -20.36 -27.17
C LEU A 5 12.39 -19.10 -27.86
N THR A 6 12.12 -19.20 -29.15
CA THR A 6 11.49 -18.12 -29.92
C THR A 6 10.05 -17.91 -29.48
N ASP A 7 9.29 -18.99 -29.27
CA ASP A 7 7.92 -18.93 -28.79
C ASP A 7 7.87 -18.30 -27.38
N PHE A 8 8.78 -18.70 -26.50
CA PHE A 8 8.93 -18.08 -25.17
C PHE A 8 9.26 -16.58 -25.26
N SER A 9 10.22 -16.21 -26.11
CA SER A 9 10.58 -14.80 -26.35
C SER A 9 9.38 -13.99 -26.85
N ASN A 10 8.61 -14.55 -27.78
CA ASN A 10 7.42 -13.89 -28.35
C ASN A 10 6.34 -13.67 -27.31
N ILE A 11 6.14 -14.62 -26.37
CA ILE A 11 5.20 -14.46 -25.25
C ILE A 11 5.60 -13.27 -24.38
N LEU A 12 6.89 -13.16 -23.98
CA LEU A 12 7.37 -12.05 -23.16
C LEU A 12 7.25 -10.69 -23.89
N THR A 13 7.57 -10.66 -25.19
CA THR A 13 7.44 -9.45 -26.01
C THR A 13 5.98 -9.01 -26.09
N ALA A 14 5.08 -9.92 -26.42
CA ALA A 14 3.65 -9.61 -26.52
C ALA A 14 3.06 -9.15 -25.17
N ALA A 15 3.48 -9.76 -24.06
CA ALA A 15 3.07 -9.32 -22.71
C ALA A 15 3.57 -7.92 -22.40
N ALA A 16 4.83 -7.60 -22.70
CA ALA A 16 5.41 -6.27 -22.51
C ALA A 16 4.71 -5.20 -23.36
N GLU A 17 4.44 -5.49 -24.64
CA GLU A 17 3.71 -4.59 -25.54
C GLU A 17 2.28 -4.31 -25.03
N LYS A 18 1.55 -5.36 -24.66
CA LYS A 18 0.17 -5.26 -24.19
C LYS A 18 0.08 -4.49 -22.88
N GLY A 19 0.91 -4.80 -21.89
CA GLY A 19 0.95 -4.06 -20.63
C GLY A 19 1.55 -2.67 -20.80
N GLY A 20 2.47 -2.49 -21.74
CA GLY A 20 3.07 -1.21 -22.11
C GLY A 20 2.07 -0.19 -22.63
N ALA A 21 0.96 -0.64 -23.24
CA ALA A 21 -0.12 0.23 -23.71
C ALA A 21 -0.84 0.98 -22.55
N SER A 22 -0.83 0.42 -21.34
CA SER A 22 -1.36 1.07 -20.13
C SER A 22 -0.27 1.66 -19.23
N THR A 23 1.01 1.54 -19.61
CA THR A 23 2.15 2.07 -18.83
C THR A 23 2.44 3.50 -19.26
N ILE A 24 2.29 4.43 -18.33
CA ILE A 24 2.35 5.88 -18.53
C ILE A 24 3.66 6.43 -17.97
N LEU A 25 4.30 7.36 -18.69
CA LEU A 25 5.40 8.17 -18.15
C LEU A 25 4.82 9.18 -17.16
N VAL A 26 5.45 9.30 -15.98
CA VAL A 26 5.08 10.26 -14.95
C VAL A 26 6.24 11.21 -14.66
N ASP A 27 6.14 12.43 -15.16
CA ASP A 27 7.08 13.52 -14.87
C ASP A 27 6.54 14.39 -13.74
N ALA A 28 6.71 13.91 -12.50
CA ALA A 28 6.21 14.54 -11.28
C ALA A 28 7.33 14.80 -10.25
N ARG A 29 8.62 14.74 -10.64
CA ARG A 29 9.79 14.99 -9.78
C ARG A 29 10.93 15.67 -10.54
N LYS A 30 11.89 16.22 -9.79
CA LYS A 30 13.01 17.01 -10.38
C LYS A 30 14.08 16.18 -11.12
N ARG A 31 14.12 14.88 -10.88
CA ARG A 31 15.11 13.97 -11.49
C ARG A 31 14.49 13.25 -12.68
N TYR A 32 14.78 11.96 -12.80
CA TYR A 32 14.23 11.11 -13.87
C TYR A 32 12.72 10.96 -13.71
N PRO A 33 11.94 10.99 -14.79
CA PRO A 33 10.55 10.57 -14.75
C PRO A 33 10.42 9.17 -14.15
N ALA A 34 9.22 8.87 -13.70
CA ALA A 34 8.84 7.57 -13.20
C ALA A 34 7.76 6.98 -14.09
N SER A 35 7.13 5.90 -13.65
CA SER A 35 6.06 5.25 -14.37
C SER A 35 4.74 5.38 -13.61
N GLY A 36 3.64 5.13 -14.31
CA GLY A 36 2.31 4.98 -13.77
C GLY A 36 1.56 3.94 -14.57
N ILE A 37 0.39 3.59 -14.09
CA ILE A 37 -0.54 2.68 -14.76
C ILE A 37 -1.82 3.45 -15.05
N ALA A 38 -2.32 3.40 -16.27
CA ALA A 38 -3.65 3.88 -16.61
C ALA A 38 -4.68 3.07 -15.82
N TYR A 39 -5.29 3.72 -14.81
CA TYR A 39 -6.23 3.12 -13.87
C TYR A 39 -7.67 3.28 -14.36
N ALA A 40 -7.98 4.45 -14.90
CA ALA A 40 -9.22 4.77 -15.59
C ALA A 40 -8.92 5.62 -16.82
N GLU A 41 -9.92 6.03 -17.59
CA GLU A 41 -9.73 6.79 -18.83
C GLU A 41 -9.08 8.18 -18.61
N ASP A 42 -9.14 8.70 -17.39
CA ASP A 42 -8.58 10.01 -16.99
C ASP A 42 -7.72 9.93 -15.71
N LEU A 43 -7.45 8.72 -15.19
CA LEU A 43 -6.70 8.52 -13.95
C LEU A 43 -5.47 7.64 -14.14
N VAL A 44 -4.35 8.09 -13.58
CA VAL A 44 -3.09 7.35 -13.50
C VAL A 44 -2.79 7.05 -12.03
N ILE A 45 -2.59 5.77 -11.69
CA ILE A 45 -2.03 5.38 -10.40
C ILE A 45 -0.51 5.30 -10.53
N THR A 46 0.21 5.83 -9.54
CA THR A 46 1.68 5.81 -9.47
C THR A 46 2.16 5.66 -8.02
N ALA A 47 3.47 5.56 -7.81
CA ALA A 47 4.04 5.57 -6.48
C ALA A 47 4.05 6.99 -5.86
N ASP A 48 3.71 7.15 -4.58
CA ASP A 48 3.67 8.44 -3.90
C ASP A 48 5.04 9.14 -3.87
N HIS A 49 6.12 8.40 -3.61
CA HIS A 49 7.48 8.94 -3.50
C HIS A 49 8.00 9.58 -4.79
N VAL A 50 7.38 9.31 -5.94
CA VAL A 50 7.78 9.92 -7.23
C VAL A 50 7.01 11.20 -7.52
N VAL A 51 5.99 11.54 -6.72
CA VAL A 51 5.21 12.78 -6.85
C VAL A 51 5.75 13.81 -5.86
N THR A 52 6.69 14.62 -6.31
CA THR A 52 7.38 15.63 -5.46
C THR A 52 7.25 17.06 -5.99
N ARG A 53 6.57 17.25 -7.15
CA ARG A 53 6.26 18.55 -7.72
C ARG A 53 4.87 19.02 -7.32
N ASP A 54 4.67 20.33 -7.39
CA ASP A 54 3.35 20.94 -7.27
C ASP A 54 2.48 20.60 -8.49
N ASP A 55 1.17 20.60 -8.34
CA ASP A 55 0.18 20.17 -9.34
C ASP A 55 0.35 20.84 -10.72
N ASP A 56 0.64 22.15 -10.75
CA ASP A 56 0.77 22.88 -12.01
C ASP A 56 1.93 22.42 -12.91
N SER A 57 2.88 21.66 -12.37
CA SER A 57 4.08 21.21 -13.07
C SER A 57 4.11 19.71 -13.39
N ILE A 58 3.09 18.95 -12.99
CA ILE A 58 3.01 17.50 -13.24
C ILE A 58 2.58 17.26 -14.69
N LYS A 59 3.34 16.39 -15.36
CA LYS A 59 3.04 15.93 -16.72
C LYS A 59 3.05 14.42 -16.81
N VAL A 60 2.25 13.88 -17.70
CA VAL A 60 2.24 12.46 -18.05
C VAL A 60 2.47 12.31 -19.56
N GLY A 61 3.28 11.32 -19.94
CA GLY A 61 3.51 10.96 -21.33
C GLY A 61 2.77 9.67 -21.67
N LEU A 62 1.94 9.73 -22.70
CA LEU A 62 1.15 8.62 -23.21
C LEU A 62 1.97 7.69 -24.11
N PRO A 63 1.52 6.46 -24.37
CA PRO A 63 2.20 5.53 -25.27
C PRO A 63 2.36 6.04 -26.72
N ASP A 64 1.46 6.89 -27.18
CA ASP A 64 1.51 7.54 -28.50
C ASP A 64 2.46 8.76 -28.57
N GLY A 65 3.13 9.11 -27.47
CA GLY A 65 4.04 10.24 -27.36
C GLY A 65 3.37 11.57 -26.96
N LYS A 66 2.04 11.61 -26.81
CA LYS A 66 1.31 12.80 -26.35
C LYS A 66 1.68 13.08 -24.88
N ILE A 67 1.94 14.36 -24.57
CA ILE A 67 2.21 14.82 -23.20
C ILE A 67 1.01 15.62 -22.71
N LEU A 68 0.46 15.25 -21.57
CA LEU A 68 -0.67 15.92 -20.95
C LEU A 68 -0.29 16.45 -19.56
N LYS A 69 -0.97 17.51 -19.12
CA LYS A 69 -0.91 17.96 -17.73
C LYS A 69 -1.77 17.05 -16.86
N ALA A 70 -1.34 16.85 -15.63
CA ALA A 70 -2.08 16.12 -14.64
C ALA A 70 -2.05 16.87 -13.30
N THR A 71 -3.06 16.65 -12.47
CA THR A 71 -3.15 17.14 -11.09
C THR A 71 -3.19 15.96 -10.12
N VAL A 72 -2.81 16.19 -8.87
CA VAL A 72 -2.92 15.15 -7.84
C VAL A 72 -4.38 15.01 -7.40
N ALA A 73 -5.00 13.87 -7.69
CA ALA A 73 -6.34 13.55 -7.20
C ALA A 73 -6.30 13.10 -5.73
N GLY A 74 -5.22 12.45 -5.31
CA GLY A 74 -5.03 12.05 -3.93
C GLY A 74 -3.69 11.33 -3.70
N ARG A 75 -3.27 11.26 -2.44
CA ARG A 75 -2.00 10.66 -2.02
C ARG A 75 -2.14 9.85 -0.73
N ASP A 76 -1.45 8.73 -0.68
CA ASP A 76 -1.26 7.94 0.53
C ASP A 76 0.21 7.54 0.71
N PRO A 77 1.02 8.37 1.41
CA PRO A 77 2.41 8.04 1.70
C PRO A 77 2.60 6.70 2.40
N GLY A 78 1.64 6.28 3.21
CA GLY A 78 1.74 5.05 3.97
C GLY A 78 1.70 3.78 3.12
N SER A 79 0.94 3.74 2.04
CA SER A 79 0.96 2.67 1.04
C SER A 79 1.87 2.99 -0.14
N ASP A 80 2.50 4.17 -0.16
CA ASP A 80 3.30 4.67 -1.28
C ASP A 80 2.52 4.72 -2.60
N LEU A 81 1.26 5.15 -2.57
CA LEU A 81 0.39 5.29 -3.72
C LEU A 81 -0.08 6.73 -3.90
N ALA A 82 -0.17 7.16 -5.16
CA ALA A 82 -0.78 8.42 -5.56
C ALA A 82 -1.63 8.23 -6.81
N VAL A 83 -2.68 9.02 -6.94
CA VAL A 83 -3.54 9.08 -8.12
C VAL A 83 -3.42 10.46 -8.74
N LEU A 84 -3.12 10.48 -10.03
CA LEU A 84 -3.07 11.68 -10.85
C LEU A 84 -4.30 11.71 -11.76
N ARG A 85 -4.89 12.89 -11.94
CA ARG A 85 -6.06 13.14 -12.79
C ARG A 85 -5.69 13.98 -14.00
N LEU A 86 -6.12 13.55 -15.17
CA LEU A 86 -6.04 14.29 -16.41
C LEU A 86 -7.32 15.12 -16.62
N ALA A 87 -7.21 16.21 -17.37
CA ALA A 87 -8.37 17.02 -17.73
C ALA A 87 -9.28 16.36 -18.79
N GLU A 88 -8.75 15.38 -19.51
CA GLU A 88 -9.45 14.68 -20.60
C GLU A 88 -9.30 13.16 -20.48
N LYS A 89 -10.26 12.45 -21.04
CA LYS A 89 -10.24 10.99 -21.15
C LYS A 89 -9.37 10.58 -22.33
N ALA A 90 -8.13 10.20 -22.07
CA ALA A 90 -7.14 9.89 -23.10
C ALA A 90 -6.38 8.57 -22.83
N LEU A 91 -6.72 7.88 -21.75
CA LEU A 91 -6.02 6.67 -21.32
C LEU A 91 -6.80 5.40 -21.68
N THR A 92 -6.07 4.32 -21.91
CA THR A 92 -6.61 2.97 -22.00
C THR A 92 -6.20 2.19 -20.77
N PRO A 93 -7.13 1.88 -19.84
CA PRO A 93 -6.84 1.10 -18.65
C PRO A 93 -6.32 -0.30 -18.99
N GLY A 94 -5.31 -0.76 -18.25
CA GLY A 94 -4.79 -2.10 -18.38
C GLY A 94 -5.77 -3.14 -17.81
N LYS A 95 -5.80 -4.32 -18.43
CA LYS A 95 -6.47 -5.48 -17.81
C LYS A 95 -5.71 -5.89 -16.57
N THR A 96 -6.44 -6.31 -15.54
CA THR A 96 -5.87 -6.75 -14.25
C THR A 96 -6.13 -8.23 -14.00
N SER A 97 -5.26 -8.86 -13.22
CA SER A 97 -5.45 -10.20 -12.71
C SER A 97 -5.00 -10.29 -11.25
N GLU A 98 -5.76 -11.00 -10.43
CA GLU A 98 -5.41 -11.29 -9.02
C GLU A 98 -4.79 -12.69 -8.86
N ASP A 99 -4.75 -13.49 -9.93
CA ASP A 99 -4.15 -14.83 -9.89
C ASP A 99 -2.62 -14.74 -9.93
N VAL A 100 -2.04 -14.71 -8.73
CA VAL A 100 -0.60 -14.62 -8.51
C VAL A 100 -0.14 -15.83 -7.72
N LYS A 101 0.91 -16.52 -8.20
CA LYS A 101 1.47 -17.72 -7.57
C LYS A 101 3.00 -17.61 -7.47
N VAL A 102 3.57 -18.13 -6.38
CA VAL A 102 5.03 -18.26 -6.26
C VAL A 102 5.56 -19.17 -7.37
N GLY A 103 6.65 -18.74 -8.00
CA GLY A 103 7.25 -19.42 -9.17
C GLY A 103 6.67 -18.96 -10.52
N GLN A 104 5.59 -18.16 -10.54
CA GLN A 104 5.01 -17.61 -11.77
C GLN A 104 5.97 -16.65 -12.45
N LEU A 105 6.12 -16.78 -13.79
CA LEU A 105 6.86 -15.82 -14.61
C LEU A 105 6.14 -14.49 -14.67
N VAL A 106 6.90 -13.42 -14.51
CA VAL A 106 6.38 -12.05 -14.47
C VAL A 106 7.34 -11.07 -15.15
N LEU A 107 6.80 -9.93 -15.60
CA LEU A 107 7.56 -8.82 -16.15
C LEU A 107 7.29 -7.57 -15.33
N ALA A 108 8.35 -6.91 -14.85
CA ALA A 108 8.26 -5.52 -14.39
C ALA A 108 8.43 -4.60 -15.60
N VAL A 109 7.50 -3.67 -15.78
CA VAL A 109 7.52 -2.74 -16.91
C VAL A 109 7.49 -1.30 -16.38
N GLY A 110 8.26 -0.43 -17.04
CA GLY A 110 8.28 1.00 -16.78
C GLY A 110 8.38 1.80 -18.07
N ARG A 111 8.00 3.07 -18.01
CA ARG A 111 8.17 4.08 -19.08
C ARG A 111 8.90 5.29 -18.51
N PRO A 112 10.22 5.18 -18.27
CA PRO A 112 10.99 6.26 -17.62
C PRO A 112 11.36 7.40 -18.57
N SER A 113 11.09 7.27 -19.88
CA SER A 113 11.38 8.28 -20.88
C SER A 113 10.43 8.15 -22.10
N ASP A 114 10.53 9.10 -23.02
CA ASP A 114 9.85 9.12 -24.31
C ASP A 114 10.37 8.04 -25.29
N ALA A 115 11.52 7.42 -25.02
CA ALA A 115 12.05 6.32 -25.83
C ALA A 115 11.21 5.03 -25.75
N GLY A 116 10.18 5.00 -24.92
CA GLY A 116 9.25 3.87 -24.83
C GLY A 116 9.33 3.12 -23.52
N ILE A 117 8.82 1.89 -23.54
CA ILE A 117 8.84 1.01 -22.36
C ILE A 117 10.20 0.35 -22.19
N GLN A 118 10.50 0.07 -20.93
CA GLN A 118 11.58 -0.83 -20.52
C GLN A 118 10.98 -1.97 -19.72
N ALA A 119 11.53 -3.17 -19.85
CA ALA A 119 11.04 -4.35 -19.15
C ALA A 119 12.18 -5.16 -18.54
N SER A 120 11.92 -5.80 -17.42
CA SER A 120 12.73 -6.88 -16.89
C SER A 120 11.82 -8.05 -16.52
N TRP A 121 12.28 -9.27 -16.71
CA TRP A 121 11.53 -10.46 -16.38
C TRP A 121 12.13 -11.19 -15.18
N GLY A 122 11.33 -11.98 -14.52
CA GLY A 122 11.72 -12.77 -13.36
C GLY A 122 10.58 -13.69 -12.93
N ILE A 123 10.64 -14.15 -11.69
CA ILE A 123 9.59 -14.96 -11.08
C ILE A 123 9.06 -14.29 -9.80
N VAL A 124 7.84 -14.63 -9.42
CA VAL A 124 7.32 -14.34 -8.09
C VAL A 124 8.04 -15.21 -7.07
N THR A 125 8.75 -14.60 -6.12
CA THR A 125 9.51 -15.33 -5.09
C THR A 125 8.74 -15.46 -3.79
N ALA A 126 7.85 -14.51 -3.47
CA ALA A 126 6.99 -14.59 -2.30
C ALA A 126 5.72 -13.76 -2.47
N ILE A 127 4.66 -14.21 -1.81
CA ILE A 127 3.41 -13.47 -1.59
C ILE A 127 3.22 -13.46 -0.09
N ALA A 128 3.22 -12.28 0.54
CA ALA A 128 3.17 -12.17 1.99
C ALA A 128 2.41 -10.92 2.43
N GLY A 129 2.15 -10.80 3.71
CA GLY A 129 1.46 -9.73 4.41
C GLY A 129 0.68 -10.28 5.60
N PRO A 130 0.14 -9.39 6.43
CA PRO A 130 0.33 -7.94 6.42
C PRO A 130 1.76 -7.53 6.82
N THR A 131 2.19 -6.34 6.40
CA THR A 131 3.49 -5.79 6.81
C THR A 131 3.42 -4.29 7.01
N ARG A 132 4.20 -3.80 7.99
CA ARG A 132 4.35 -2.37 8.22
C ARG A 132 5.33 -1.77 7.24
N THR A 133 4.94 -0.68 6.61
CA THR A 133 5.84 0.08 5.74
C THR A 133 6.73 1.01 6.57
N HIS A 134 7.93 1.33 6.11
CA HIS A 134 8.80 2.28 6.81
C HIS A 134 8.21 3.71 6.87
N ARG A 135 7.16 3.99 6.10
CA ARG A 135 6.40 5.25 6.11
C ARG A 135 5.20 5.22 7.07
N GLY A 136 5.10 4.19 7.92
CA GLY A 136 4.09 4.08 8.98
C GLY A 136 2.71 3.62 8.52
N GLY A 137 2.58 3.14 7.28
CA GLY A 137 1.38 2.47 6.80
C GLY A 137 1.41 0.96 7.02
N MET A 138 0.30 0.31 6.72
CA MET A 138 0.20 -1.15 6.64
C MET A 138 -0.12 -1.55 5.21
N LEU A 139 0.56 -2.58 4.70
CA LEU A 139 0.17 -3.28 3.49
C LEU A 139 -0.42 -4.63 3.88
N ASP A 140 -1.67 -4.85 3.54
CA ASP A 140 -2.35 -6.12 3.83
C ASP A 140 -1.69 -7.29 3.09
N LYS A 141 -1.13 -7.00 1.90
CA LYS A 141 -0.48 -7.98 1.04
C LYS A 141 0.58 -7.31 0.16
N TYR A 142 1.67 -8.02 -0.14
CA TYR A 142 2.68 -7.61 -1.12
C TYR A 142 3.24 -8.81 -1.87
N ILE A 143 3.82 -8.54 -3.06
CA ILE A 143 4.49 -9.52 -3.89
C ILE A 143 5.98 -9.18 -3.94
N LYS A 144 6.85 -10.17 -3.79
CA LYS A 144 8.29 -10.10 -4.08
C LYS A 144 8.60 -10.82 -5.36
N THR A 145 9.53 -10.29 -6.14
CA THR A 145 9.97 -10.85 -7.42
C THR A 145 11.48 -10.77 -7.58
N GLU A 146 12.03 -11.57 -8.48
CA GLU A 146 13.41 -11.48 -8.96
C GLU A 146 13.55 -10.58 -10.20
N THR A 147 12.56 -9.72 -10.48
CA THR A 147 12.69 -8.72 -11.54
C THR A 147 13.69 -7.62 -11.12
N THR A 148 14.43 -7.09 -12.09
CA THR A 148 15.34 -5.96 -11.84
C THR A 148 14.56 -4.65 -11.79
N PRO A 149 14.57 -3.92 -10.67
CA PRO A 149 13.87 -2.62 -10.55
C PRO A 149 14.75 -1.51 -11.13
N TYR A 150 14.70 -1.27 -12.43
CA TYR A 150 15.45 -0.18 -13.06
C TYR A 150 14.95 1.19 -12.61
N PRO A 151 15.83 2.24 -12.67
CA PRO A 151 15.42 3.61 -12.38
C PRO A 151 14.20 4.04 -13.21
N GLY A 152 13.17 4.54 -12.52
CA GLY A 152 11.91 4.96 -13.14
C GLY A 152 10.83 3.86 -13.24
N PHE A 153 11.07 2.64 -12.75
CA PHE A 153 10.06 1.58 -12.72
C PHE A 153 9.03 1.76 -11.62
N SER A 154 9.33 2.53 -10.57
CA SER A 154 8.34 2.83 -9.52
C SER A 154 7.08 3.45 -10.11
N GLY A 155 5.93 2.91 -9.72
CA GLY A 155 4.62 3.26 -10.27
C GLY A 155 4.20 2.45 -11.49
N GLY A 156 5.14 1.76 -12.17
CA GLY A 156 4.84 0.90 -13.31
C GLY A 156 4.28 -0.47 -12.92
N PRO A 157 3.69 -1.20 -13.86
CA PRO A 157 3.06 -2.48 -13.59
C PRO A 157 4.05 -3.64 -13.43
N LEU A 158 3.67 -4.60 -12.59
CA LEU A 158 4.08 -6.00 -12.70
C LEU A 158 3.04 -6.72 -13.54
N LEU A 159 3.47 -7.43 -14.58
CA LEU A 159 2.59 -8.13 -15.53
C LEU A 159 2.76 -9.65 -15.42
N ASN A 160 1.69 -10.38 -15.73
CA ASN A 160 1.77 -11.80 -16.06
C ASN A 160 2.17 -11.98 -17.55
N THR A 161 2.30 -13.24 -17.99
CA THR A 161 2.64 -13.58 -19.37
C THR A 161 1.55 -13.27 -20.39
N ASP A 162 0.34 -12.96 -19.96
CA ASP A 162 -0.77 -12.49 -20.80
C ASP A 162 -0.81 -10.96 -20.92
N GLY A 163 0.15 -10.24 -20.28
CA GLY A 163 0.23 -8.79 -20.24
C GLY A 163 -0.82 -8.13 -19.35
N GLU A 164 -1.38 -8.87 -18.39
CA GLU A 164 -2.32 -8.33 -17.41
C GLU A 164 -1.57 -7.84 -16.17
N VAL A 165 -2.06 -6.76 -15.59
CA VAL A 165 -1.46 -6.11 -14.43
C VAL A 165 -1.76 -6.92 -13.17
N LEU A 166 -0.71 -7.39 -12.48
CA LEU A 166 -0.77 -8.07 -11.19
C LEU A 166 -0.62 -7.11 -10.01
N GLY A 167 0.02 -5.97 -10.23
CA GLY A 167 0.26 -4.97 -9.20
C GLY A 167 1.13 -3.82 -9.68
N LEU A 168 1.41 -2.90 -8.75
CA LEU A 168 2.22 -1.71 -8.96
C LEU A 168 3.59 -1.88 -8.28
N ASN A 169 4.67 -1.70 -9.04
CA ASN A 169 6.04 -1.79 -8.55
C ASN A 169 6.46 -0.53 -7.78
N THR A 170 7.07 -0.70 -6.63
CA THR A 170 7.62 0.41 -5.84
C THR A 170 8.92 0.04 -5.13
N SER A 171 9.85 1.00 -5.07
CA SER A 171 11.04 0.95 -4.20
C SER A 171 10.88 1.77 -2.92
N GLY A 172 9.74 2.43 -2.74
CA GLY A 172 9.48 3.38 -1.67
C GLY A 172 9.01 2.75 -0.34
N LEU A 173 8.78 1.45 -0.26
CA LEU A 173 8.20 0.79 0.91
C LEU A 173 9.17 -0.06 1.74
N SER A 174 10.33 -0.39 1.19
CA SER A 174 11.34 -1.21 1.85
C SER A 174 12.74 -0.66 1.54
N HIS A 175 13.63 -0.67 2.55
CA HIS A 175 15.03 -0.30 2.36
C HIS A 175 15.86 -1.39 1.66
N GLN A 176 15.37 -2.62 1.61
CA GLN A 176 16.14 -3.79 1.18
C GLN A 176 15.80 -4.27 -0.24
N SER A 177 14.58 -4.03 -0.71
CA SER A 177 14.12 -4.55 -2.01
C SER A 177 12.93 -3.76 -2.55
N ALA A 178 12.80 -3.72 -3.88
CA ALA A 178 11.55 -3.31 -4.50
C ALA A 178 10.43 -4.31 -4.15
N LEU A 179 9.24 -3.80 -3.98
CA LEU A 179 8.03 -4.58 -3.72
C LEU A 179 7.01 -4.28 -4.80
N THR A 180 6.09 -5.19 -5.01
CA THR A 180 4.89 -4.94 -5.82
C THR A 180 3.66 -4.94 -4.91
N ILE A 181 2.87 -3.88 -4.99
CA ILE A 181 1.57 -3.76 -4.34
C ILE A 181 0.55 -4.45 -5.23
N PRO A 182 -0.12 -5.54 -4.79
CA PRO A 182 -1.09 -6.26 -5.63
C PRO A 182 -2.24 -5.37 -6.09
N VAL A 183 -2.84 -5.67 -7.25
CA VAL A 183 -3.98 -4.90 -7.79
C VAL A 183 -5.13 -4.78 -6.80
N SER A 184 -5.48 -5.84 -6.06
CA SER A 184 -6.53 -5.81 -5.04
C SER A 184 -6.30 -4.75 -3.95
N VAL A 185 -5.05 -4.49 -3.58
CA VAL A 185 -4.69 -3.43 -2.62
C VAL A 185 -4.57 -2.09 -3.32
N ALA A 186 -3.82 -2.02 -4.44
CA ALA A 186 -3.54 -0.77 -5.14
C ALA A 186 -4.81 -0.10 -5.67
N TRP A 187 -5.74 -0.86 -6.27
CA TRP A 187 -6.99 -0.33 -6.82
C TRP A 187 -7.94 0.14 -5.73
N ARG A 188 -8.09 -0.61 -4.64
CA ARG A 188 -8.88 -0.18 -3.47
C ARG A 188 -8.40 1.16 -2.90
N VAL A 189 -7.07 1.33 -2.78
CA VAL A 189 -6.48 2.60 -2.34
C VAL A 189 -6.71 3.69 -3.39
N ALA A 190 -6.52 3.38 -4.68
CA ALA A 190 -6.73 4.35 -5.77
C ALA A 190 -8.16 4.87 -5.83
N ASP A 191 -9.16 4.00 -5.62
CA ASP A 191 -10.58 4.40 -5.54
C ASP A 191 -10.81 5.42 -4.42
N ALA A 192 -10.27 5.16 -3.22
CA ALA A 192 -10.38 6.08 -2.09
C ALA A 192 -9.68 7.43 -2.37
N LEU A 193 -8.49 7.38 -3.00
CA LEU A 193 -7.74 8.59 -3.37
C LEU A 193 -8.46 9.40 -4.44
N ALA A 194 -9.02 8.75 -5.47
CA ALA A 194 -9.75 9.41 -6.54
C ALA A 194 -11.05 10.09 -6.08
N GLN A 195 -11.71 9.51 -5.06
CA GLN A 195 -12.99 9.99 -4.52
C GLN A 195 -12.83 10.99 -3.38
N HIS A 196 -11.84 10.78 -2.51
CA HIS A 196 -11.71 11.51 -1.25
C HIS A 196 -10.39 12.25 -1.07
N GLY A 197 -9.44 12.09 -1.99
CA GLY A 197 -8.12 12.71 -1.93
C GLY A 197 -7.15 12.06 -0.93
N SER A 198 -7.62 11.24 -0.02
CA SER A 198 -6.84 10.58 1.03
C SER A 198 -7.45 9.24 1.45
N VAL A 199 -6.62 8.39 2.05
CA VAL A 199 -7.10 7.16 2.70
C VAL A 199 -7.33 7.46 4.17
N LYS A 200 -8.57 7.32 4.62
CA LYS A 200 -8.89 7.43 6.04
C LYS A 200 -8.20 6.32 6.82
N ARG A 201 -7.55 6.68 7.92
CA ARG A 201 -6.94 5.72 8.85
C ARG A 201 -7.43 5.95 10.25
N GLY A 202 -7.82 4.87 10.89
CA GLY A 202 -8.21 4.92 12.28
C GLY A 202 -7.04 5.35 13.16
N TYR A 203 -7.36 6.11 14.19
CA TYR A 203 -6.40 6.72 15.09
C TYR A 203 -6.89 6.71 16.53
N LEU A 204 -6.03 6.33 17.47
CA LEU A 204 -6.32 6.38 18.91
C LEU A 204 -5.56 7.48 19.64
N GLY A 205 -4.41 7.89 19.15
CA GLY A 205 -3.54 8.85 19.85
C GLY A 205 -2.79 8.22 21.02
N VAL A 206 -2.21 7.03 20.82
CA VAL A 206 -1.44 6.32 21.84
C VAL A 206 -0.02 6.03 21.36
N ARG A 207 0.93 5.98 22.30
CA ARG A 207 2.22 5.31 22.13
C ARG A 207 2.27 4.12 23.05
N THR A 208 2.62 2.97 22.50
CA THR A 208 2.61 1.71 23.23
C THR A 208 3.94 0.97 23.08
N GLN A 209 4.20 0.09 24.05
CA GLN A 209 5.33 -0.84 24.04
C GLN A 209 4.83 -2.24 24.38
N PRO A 210 5.26 -3.28 23.66
CA PRO A 210 4.99 -4.65 24.04
C PRO A 210 5.58 -4.96 25.43
N VAL A 211 4.78 -5.60 26.28
CA VAL A 211 5.20 -6.04 27.63
C VAL A 211 4.65 -7.43 27.90
N GLU A 212 5.38 -8.20 28.70
CA GLU A 212 4.87 -9.48 29.21
C GLU A 212 3.76 -9.24 30.25
N ILE A 213 2.71 -10.06 30.16
CA ILE A 213 1.61 -10.03 31.14
C ILE A 213 1.97 -11.01 32.28
N PRO A 214 2.05 -10.53 33.54
CA PRO A 214 2.31 -11.39 34.68
C PRO A 214 1.26 -12.50 34.81
N GLU A 215 1.66 -13.66 35.31
CA GLU A 215 0.81 -14.86 35.40
C GLU A 215 -0.52 -14.60 36.14
N GLY A 216 -0.49 -13.87 37.24
CA GLY A 216 -1.71 -13.49 37.97
C GLY A 216 -2.70 -12.70 37.15
N ALA A 217 -2.23 -11.78 36.28
CA ALA A 217 -3.07 -10.99 35.40
C ALA A 217 -3.57 -11.82 34.19
N ARG A 218 -2.77 -12.76 33.69
CA ARG A 218 -3.21 -13.72 32.63
C ARG A 218 -4.39 -14.58 33.10
N ASN A 219 -4.32 -15.07 34.34
CA ASN A 219 -5.43 -15.84 34.91
C ASN A 219 -6.72 -15.03 34.98
N ALA A 220 -6.63 -13.72 35.24
CA ALA A 220 -7.78 -12.83 35.26
C ALA A 220 -8.39 -12.60 33.87
N LEU A 221 -7.57 -12.62 32.79
CA LEU A 221 -8.03 -12.49 31.40
C LEU A 221 -8.77 -13.73 30.89
N LYS A 222 -8.66 -14.89 31.55
CA LYS A 222 -9.24 -16.18 31.12
C LYS A 222 -8.85 -16.59 29.68
N ARG A 223 -7.66 -16.20 29.24
CA ARG A 223 -7.08 -16.56 27.92
C ARG A 223 -5.56 -16.67 28.01
N ASP A 224 -4.96 -17.54 27.19
CA ASP A 224 -3.51 -17.77 27.15
C ASP A 224 -2.83 -16.68 26.29
N GLN A 225 -2.83 -15.45 26.79
CA GLN A 225 -2.14 -14.32 26.15
C GLN A 225 -0.94 -13.93 27.02
N LYS A 226 0.28 -13.99 26.47
CA LYS A 226 1.53 -13.77 27.20
C LYS A 226 1.99 -12.32 27.16
N SER A 227 1.57 -11.53 26.17
CA SER A 227 1.98 -10.14 25.97
C SER A 227 0.79 -9.22 25.70
N GLY A 228 1.00 -7.95 25.97
CA GLY A 228 0.07 -6.88 25.67
C GLY A 228 0.82 -5.58 25.44
N LEU A 229 0.12 -4.50 25.16
CA LEU A 229 0.67 -3.22 24.78
C LEU A 229 0.50 -2.19 25.91
N LEU A 230 1.58 -1.94 26.66
CA LEU A 230 1.61 -0.93 27.70
C LEU A 230 1.50 0.47 27.09
N VAL A 231 0.52 1.26 27.54
CA VAL A 231 0.33 2.64 27.13
C VAL A 231 1.35 3.51 27.85
N LEU A 232 2.27 4.09 27.08
CA LEU A 232 3.32 4.99 27.59
C LEU A 232 2.97 6.47 27.48
N TRP A 233 2.10 6.82 26.55
CA TRP A 233 1.70 8.19 26.29
C TRP A 233 0.35 8.24 25.60
N LEU A 234 -0.41 9.28 25.89
CA LEU A 234 -1.68 9.60 25.27
C LEU A 234 -1.61 11.01 24.69
N GLU A 235 -2.21 11.19 23.52
CA GLU A 235 -2.41 12.52 22.96
C GLU A 235 -3.44 13.27 23.79
N GLU A 236 -3.11 14.51 24.12
CA GLU A 236 -4.03 15.42 24.81
C GLU A 236 -5.27 15.66 23.94
N ASP A 237 -6.46 15.53 24.54
CA ASP A 237 -7.74 15.55 23.82
C ASP A 237 -7.89 14.53 22.68
N GLY A 238 -7.01 13.53 22.63
CA GLY A 238 -7.06 12.43 21.65
C GLY A 238 -8.18 11.44 21.92
N PRO A 239 -8.48 10.58 20.92
CA PRO A 239 -9.54 9.56 21.03
C PRO A 239 -9.41 8.63 22.22
N ALA A 240 -8.18 8.14 22.48
CA ALA A 240 -7.91 7.22 23.58
C ALA A 240 -8.14 7.87 24.94
N GLN A 241 -7.66 9.09 25.13
CA GLN A 241 -7.86 9.85 26.39
C GLN A 241 -9.34 10.13 26.63
N LYS A 242 -10.07 10.59 25.59
CA LYS A 242 -11.51 10.82 25.66
C LYS A 242 -12.32 9.55 25.93
N GLY A 243 -11.83 8.41 25.44
CA GLY A 243 -12.41 7.10 25.68
C GLY A 243 -12.12 6.52 27.06
N GLY A 244 -11.26 7.17 27.87
CA GLY A 244 -10.95 6.74 29.24
C GLY A 244 -9.78 5.77 29.36
N LEU A 245 -8.88 5.71 28.35
CA LEU A 245 -7.58 5.07 28.51
C LEU A 245 -6.63 5.94 29.33
N PHE A 246 -5.75 5.32 30.10
CA PHE A 246 -4.74 5.97 30.92
C PHE A 246 -3.34 5.47 30.61
N VAL A 247 -2.35 6.31 30.85
CA VAL A 247 -0.94 5.87 30.85
C VAL A 247 -0.77 4.83 31.96
N GLY A 248 -0.13 3.71 31.62
CA GLY A 248 -0.01 2.54 32.50
C GLY A 248 -1.05 1.45 32.27
N ASP A 249 -2.09 1.68 31.47
CA ASP A 249 -2.95 0.60 30.99
C ASP A 249 -2.16 -0.34 30.08
N THR A 250 -2.43 -1.63 30.15
CA THR A 250 -1.91 -2.60 29.18
C THR A 250 -3.05 -3.05 28.28
N ILE A 251 -3.06 -2.61 27.03
CA ILE A 251 -4.05 -3.05 26.03
C ILE A 251 -3.81 -4.52 25.72
N VAL A 252 -4.86 -5.34 25.83
CA VAL A 252 -4.81 -6.78 25.60
C VAL A 252 -5.72 -7.23 24.46
N ALA A 253 -6.73 -6.42 24.11
CA ALA A 253 -7.53 -6.63 22.90
C ALA A 253 -8.12 -5.30 22.40
N ILE A 254 -8.45 -5.26 21.11
CA ILE A 254 -9.12 -4.15 20.44
C ILE A 254 -10.12 -4.70 19.43
N GLY A 255 -11.38 -4.26 19.51
CA GLY A 255 -12.44 -4.75 18.63
C GLY A 255 -12.66 -6.27 18.73
N GLY A 256 -12.37 -6.87 19.89
CA GLY A 256 -12.48 -8.31 20.13
C GLY A 256 -11.30 -9.15 19.63
N GLN A 257 -10.27 -8.53 19.03
CA GLN A 257 -9.03 -9.21 18.61
C GLN A 257 -7.92 -8.97 19.63
N SER A 258 -7.12 -10.02 19.93
CA SER A 258 -5.98 -9.90 20.84
C SER A 258 -4.97 -8.90 20.29
N ALA A 259 -4.40 -8.07 21.19
CA ALA A 259 -3.37 -7.10 20.85
C ALA A 259 -2.11 -7.41 21.70
N SER A 260 -1.10 -7.95 21.04
CA SER A 260 0.19 -8.34 21.62
C SER A 260 1.35 -7.51 21.05
N GLU A 261 1.23 -7.09 19.81
CA GLU A 261 2.21 -6.29 19.09
C GLU A 261 1.57 -5.00 18.55
N PRO A 262 2.35 -3.92 18.32
CA PRO A 262 1.82 -2.65 17.77
C PRO A 262 1.06 -2.83 16.46
N ASP A 263 1.41 -3.81 15.65
CA ASP A 263 0.76 -4.08 14.37
C ASP A 263 -0.69 -4.57 14.55
N ASP A 264 -1.03 -5.19 15.69
CA ASP A 264 -2.41 -5.58 16.02
C ASP A 264 -3.32 -4.35 16.19
N LEU A 265 -2.79 -3.24 16.74
CA LEU A 265 -3.53 -1.97 16.81
C LEU A 265 -3.80 -1.40 15.42
N PHE A 266 -2.79 -1.43 14.53
CA PHE A 266 -2.96 -0.93 13.17
C PHE A 266 -3.94 -1.77 12.36
N ALA A 267 -3.94 -3.10 12.55
CA ALA A 267 -4.88 -4.00 11.90
C ALA A 267 -6.34 -3.72 12.31
N ALA A 268 -6.56 -3.32 13.56
CA ALA A 268 -7.88 -2.98 14.07
C ALA A 268 -8.33 -1.56 13.70
N LEU A 269 -7.41 -0.64 13.39
CA LEU A 269 -7.67 0.78 13.11
C LEU A 269 -7.76 1.06 11.61
N THR A 270 -8.67 0.37 10.93
CA THR A 270 -8.94 0.53 9.49
C THR A 270 -9.76 1.78 9.18
N SER A 271 -9.89 2.12 7.89
CA SER A 271 -10.79 3.19 7.44
C SER A 271 -12.25 2.98 7.85
N GLU A 272 -12.67 1.72 7.94
CA GLU A 272 -14.02 1.34 8.32
C GLU A 272 -14.35 1.60 9.79
N THR A 273 -13.32 1.66 10.64
CA THR A 273 -13.49 1.90 12.09
C THR A 273 -13.49 3.37 12.45
N VAL A 274 -13.08 4.27 11.54
CA VAL A 274 -13.09 5.72 11.79
C VAL A 274 -14.50 6.21 12.16
N GLY A 275 -14.60 6.95 13.25
CA GLY A 275 -15.86 7.47 13.80
C GLY A 275 -16.71 6.43 14.55
N LYS A 276 -16.34 5.15 14.52
CA LYS A 276 -17.04 4.10 15.28
C LYS A 276 -16.47 3.96 16.68
N SER A 277 -17.31 3.59 17.63
CA SER A 277 -16.90 3.20 18.98
C SER A 277 -16.46 1.74 18.96
N ILE A 278 -15.24 1.47 19.39
CA ILE A 278 -14.68 0.12 19.51
C ILE A 278 -14.34 -0.20 20.95
N ALA A 279 -14.54 -1.45 21.35
CA ALA A 279 -14.15 -1.93 22.67
C ALA A 279 -12.63 -2.15 22.71
N VAL A 280 -11.97 -1.55 23.71
CA VAL A 280 -10.55 -1.75 24.02
C VAL A 280 -10.47 -2.43 25.37
N GLU A 281 -10.00 -3.66 25.41
CA GLU A 281 -9.80 -4.37 26.66
C GLU A 281 -8.40 -4.09 27.19
N VAL A 282 -8.32 -3.72 28.45
CA VAL A 282 -7.06 -3.37 29.12
C VAL A 282 -6.89 -4.11 30.45
N LEU A 283 -5.65 -4.25 30.86
CA LEU A 283 -5.30 -4.53 32.25
C LEU A 283 -4.94 -3.20 32.92
N ARG A 284 -5.77 -2.78 33.88
CA ARG A 284 -5.57 -1.58 34.69
C ARG A 284 -5.26 -2.00 36.14
N GLY A 285 -4.03 -1.75 36.58
CA GLY A 285 -3.59 -2.25 37.90
C GLY A 285 -3.70 -3.78 38.04
N GLY A 286 -3.50 -4.52 36.94
CA GLY A 286 -3.61 -5.99 36.87
C GLY A 286 -5.04 -6.54 36.78
N ARG A 287 -6.07 -5.69 36.70
CA ARG A 287 -7.48 -6.09 36.57
C ARG A 287 -7.98 -5.85 35.16
N PRO A 288 -8.71 -6.80 34.56
CA PRO A 288 -9.34 -6.61 33.26
C PRO A 288 -10.43 -5.53 33.33
N GLU A 289 -10.36 -4.57 32.41
CA GLU A 289 -11.39 -3.56 32.18
C GLU A 289 -11.64 -3.43 30.67
N THR A 290 -12.84 -2.97 30.31
CA THR A 290 -13.17 -2.64 28.92
C THR A 290 -13.56 -1.18 28.84
N VAL A 291 -12.89 -0.43 27.98
CA VAL A 291 -13.22 0.96 27.66
C VAL A 291 -13.67 1.07 26.21
N ASN A 292 -14.65 1.92 25.95
CA ASN A 292 -15.14 2.16 24.59
C ASN A 292 -14.51 3.44 24.05
N VAL A 293 -13.75 3.30 22.96
CA VAL A 293 -13.04 4.41 22.34
C VAL A 293 -13.62 4.70 20.97
N THR A 294 -14.04 5.94 20.74
CA THR A 294 -14.42 6.39 19.39
C THR A 294 -13.16 6.62 18.58
N VAL A 295 -12.96 5.83 17.54
CA VAL A 295 -11.79 5.90 16.67
C VAL A 295 -11.75 7.24 15.94
N GLY A 296 -10.68 7.98 16.11
CA GLY A 296 -10.42 9.20 15.35
C GLY A 296 -9.92 8.94 13.95
N GLU A 297 -9.84 10.00 13.15
CA GLU A 297 -9.19 9.98 11.85
C GLU A 297 -7.79 10.58 11.96
N ARG A 298 -6.77 9.86 11.50
CA ARG A 298 -5.41 10.39 11.41
C ARG A 298 -5.35 11.35 10.23
N LYS A 299 -5.06 12.61 10.51
CA LYS A 299 -4.80 13.64 9.50
C LYS A 299 -3.39 13.55 8.94
#